data_ed7447234175126ec7beb4eb3beba740
#
_entry.id   ed7447234175126ec7beb4eb3beba740
#
_cell.length_a   1.000
_cell.length_b   1.000
_cell.length_c   1.000
_cell.angle_alpha   90.00
_cell.angle_beta   90.00
_cell.angle_gamma   90.00
#
_symmetry.space_group_name_H-M   'P 1'
#
loop_
_entity.id
_entity.type
_entity.pdbx_description
1 polymer ?
#
loop_
_entity_poly.entity_id
_entity_poly.type
_entity_poly.pdbx_seq_one_letter_code
_entity_poly.pdbx_strand_id
1 'polypeptide(L)'
;MAYVTRAGGSRVRPAGRVRARPAEAGTYAGASEPGPTAAGVASLAVRDLLRGARRHGKVLAVLPHATYLEFGDAVPEPRVIAISSPDAIRLPNAIITGPFQARASAECWAGEHRLVACDLDIRIVRWWDPSPVFGPLSRARLDHGCGALARLCAAAERTPGLADHDGPARLAACCASGDLAGAVEAVEQLVGLGPGLVPSGDSVVSGVLLALRLLGGAISGGTRAVWLAN
;
A
#
# COMPACT_ATOMS: atom_id res chain seq x y z
N MET A 1 -54.41 -2.18 23.92
CA MET A 1 -53.34 -2.14 24.93
C MET A 1 -52.01 -2.02 24.23
N ALA A 2 -51.44 -0.83 24.26
CA ALA A 2 -50.20 -0.50 23.56
C ALA A 2 -49.01 -0.68 24.52
N TYR A 3 -47.99 -1.41 24.11
CA TYR A 3 -46.69 -1.41 24.77
C TYR A 3 -45.68 -0.68 23.89
N VAL A 4 -45.32 0.51 24.34
CA VAL A 4 -44.21 1.30 23.81
C VAL A 4 -42.95 0.81 24.50
N THR A 5 -42.04 0.19 23.74
CA THR A 5 -40.70 -0.13 24.23
C THR A 5 -39.75 0.96 23.75
N ARG A 6 -39.22 1.71 24.69
CA ARG A 6 -38.20 2.75 24.50
C ARG A 6 -36.85 2.10 24.09
N ALA A 7 -36.39 2.34 22.87
CA ALA A 7 -35.03 2.01 22.45
C ALA A 7 -34.07 3.00 23.11
N GLY A 8 -33.16 2.49 23.95
CA GLY A 8 -32.04 3.22 24.52
C GLY A 8 -30.96 3.43 23.48
N GLY A 9 -30.84 4.65 22.96
CA GLY A 9 -29.78 5.04 22.07
C GLY A 9 -28.46 5.14 22.82
N SER A 10 -27.60 4.13 22.67
CA SER A 10 -26.19 4.21 23.05
C SER A 10 -25.49 5.10 22.02
N ARG A 11 -25.14 6.33 22.40
CA ARG A 11 -24.28 7.20 21.61
C ARG A 11 -22.86 6.64 21.66
N VAL A 12 -22.43 6.00 20.59
CA VAL A 12 -21.02 5.67 20.38
C VAL A 12 -20.27 7.00 20.27
N ARG A 13 -19.41 7.28 21.24
CA ARG A 13 -18.49 8.42 21.19
C ARG A 13 -17.52 8.18 20.04
N PRO A 14 -17.31 9.15 19.12
CA PRO A 14 -16.28 9.03 18.11
C PRO A 14 -14.92 8.88 18.79
N ALA A 15 -14.15 7.88 18.37
CA ALA A 15 -12.77 7.68 18.82
C ALA A 15 -12.00 8.97 18.56
N GLY A 16 -11.41 9.52 19.63
CA GLY A 16 -10.64 10.75 19.55
C GLY A 16 -9.54 10.61 18.51
N ARG A 17 -9.44 11.60 17.63
CA ARG A 17 -8.30 11.76 16.72
C ARG A 17 -7.03 11.74 17.57
N VAL A 18 -6.23 10.68 17.43
CA VAL A 18 -4.86 10.68 17.93
C VAL A 18 -4.12 11.73 17.11
N ARG A 19 -3.97 12.92 17.66
CA ARG A 19 -3.07 13.93 17.13
C ARG A 19 -1.67 13.37 17.33
N ALA A 20 -0.99 13.04 16.24
CA ALA A 20 0.46 12.86 16.25
C ALA A 20 1.05 14.13 16.85
N ARG A 21 1.78 14.01 17.96
CA ARG A 21 2.55 15.11 18.51
C ARG A 21 3.56 15.55 17.43
N PRO A 22 3.65 16.85 17.08
CA PRO A 22 4.77 17.34 16.30
C PRO A 22 6.05 16.97 17.05
N ALA A 23 7.03 16.39 16.36
CA ALA A 23 8.35 16.21 16.91
C ALA A 23 8.85 17.60 17.36
N GLU A 24 9.17 17.74 18.64
CA GLU A 24 9.75 18.97 19.16
C GLU A 24 11.01 19.26 18.34
N ALA A 25 11.14 20.50 17.87
CA ALA A 25 12.30 21.00 17.16
C ALA A 25 13.50 21.03 18.12
N GLY A 26 14.13 19.89 18.28
CA GLY A 26 15.43 19.77 18.93
C GLY A 26 16.48 20.39 18.02
N THR A 27 17.24 21.33 18.54
CA THR A 27 18.38 21.96 17.88
C THR A 27 19.42 20.90 17.54
N TYR A 28 19.41 20.40 16.28
CA TYR A 28 20.40 19.43 15.82
C TYR A 28 21.62 20.16 15.27
N ALA A 29 22.59 20.35 16.15
CA ALA A 29 23.96 20.65 15.76
C ALA A 29 24.67 19.30 15.47
N GLY A 30 25.25 19.16 14.29
CA GLY A 30 26.15 18.09 13.93
C GLY A 30 25.64 17.24 12.76
N ALA A 31 26.13 17.52 11.54
CA ALA A 31 26.10 16.55 10.46
C ALA A 31 26.95 15.35 10.90
N SER A 32 26.32 14.28 11.36
CA SER A 32 26.99 13.01 11.61
C SER A 32 27.59 12.53 10.30
N GLU A 33 28.84 12.12 10.30
CA GLU A 33 29.46 11.47 9.15
C GLU A 33 28.57 10.30 8.72
N PRO A 34 28.28 10.15 7.42
CA PRO A 34 27.49 9.03 6.94
C PRO A 34 28.16 7.72 7.36
N GLY A 35 27.37 6.81 7.90
CA GLY A 35 27.82 5.48 8.25
C GLY A 35 28.40 4.72 7.05
N PRO A 36 28.93 3.51 7.26
CA PRO A 36 29.49 2.72 6.16
C PRO A 36 28.46 2.50 5.06
N THR A 37 28.91 2.68 3.80
CA THR A 37 28.01 2.52 2.64
C THR A 37 27.49 1.09 2.53
N ALA A 38 26.19 0.92 2.60
CA ALA A 38 25.50 -0.35 2.45
C ALA A 38 25.09 -0.59 0.99
N ALA A 39 25.01 -1.88 0.60
CA ALA A 39 24.48 -2.26 -0.70
C ALA A 39 22.94 -2.28 -0.66
N GLY A 40 22.30 -1.72 -1.68
CA GLY A 40 20.85 -1.72 -1.81
C GLY A 40 20.35 -2.34 -3.11
N VAL A 41 19.21 -3.01 -3.04
CA VAL A 41 18.46 -3.53 -4.19
C VAL A 41 17.21 -2.70 -4.35
N ALA A 42 17.12 -1.89 -5.40
CA ALA A 42 16.05 -0.94 -5.60
C ALA A 42 14.99 -1.44 -6.59
N SER A 43 13.75 -1.06 -6.37
CA SER A 43 12.67 -1.24 -7.32
C SER A 43 12.90 -0.41 -8.58
N LEU A 44 12.52 -0.95 -9.75
CA LEU A 44 12.50 -0.20 -11.01
C LEU A 44 11.55 0.99 -10.95
N ALA A 45 10.51 0.95 -10.12
CA ALA A 45 9.57 2.06 -9.97
C ALA A 45 10.21 3.35 -9.43
N VAL A 46 11.31 3.24 -8.67
CA VAL A 46 12.05 4.40 -8.12
C VAL A 46 13.34 4.71 -8.91
N ARG A 47 13.48 4.09 -10.10
CA ARG A 47 14.72 4.18 -10.89
C ARG A 47 15.07 5.61 -11.32
N ASP A 48 14.08 6.36 -11.77
CA ASP A 48 14.29 7.70 -12.32
C ASP A 48 14.74 8.68 -11.23
N LEU A 49 14.23 8.55 -10.04
CA LEU A 49 14.70 9.30 -8.87
C LEU A 49 16.16 8.94 -8.53
N LEU A 50 16.46 7.64 -8.46
CA LEU A 50 17.77 7.16 -8.01
C LEU A 50 18.89 7.31 -9.05
N ARG A 51 18.56 7.37 -10.34
CA ARG A 51 19.53 7.60 -11.42
C ARG A 51 19.75 9.08 -11.73
N GLY A 52 18.77 9.90 -11.42
CA GLY A 52 18.82 11.34 -11.69
C GLY A 52 19.85 12.08 -10.84
N ALA A 53 19.87 13.39 -11.01
CA ALA A 53 20.62 14.29 -10.14
C ALA A 53 20.12 14.20 -8.69
N ARG A 54 20.96 14.56 -7.75
CA ARG A 54 20.59 14.57 -6.32
C ARG A 54 19.39 15.43 -6.06
N ARG A 55 18.45 14.87 -5.32
CA ARG A 55 17.23 15.54 -4.86
C ARG A 55 17.09 15.37 -3.37
N HIS A 56 16.81 16.46 -2.69
CA HIS A 56 16.54 16.45 -1.26
C HIS A 56 15.11 16.02 -1.01
N GLY A 57 14.93 15.31 0.09
CA GLY A 57 13.66 14.85 0.60
C GLY A 57 13.61 14.97 2.11
N LYS A 58 12.53 14.50 2.68
CA LYS A 58 12.33 14.45 4.13
C LYS A 58 11.97 13.07 4.59
N VAL A 59 12.34 12.73 5.81
CA VAL A 59 11.93 11.49 6.46
C VAL A 59 10.51 11.67 6.98
N LEU A 60 9.58 10.82 6.51
CA LEU A 60 8.19 10.82 6.95
C LEU A 60 7.98 9.98 8.21
N ALA A 61 8.58 8.78 8.23
CA ALA A 61 8.43 7.87 9.34
C ALA A 61 9.61 6.90 9.42
N VAL A 62 9.99 6.56 10.63
CA VAL A 62 10.98 5.53 10.95
C VAL A 62 10.26 4.42 11.73
N LEU A 63 10.28 3.21 11.19
CA LEU A 63 9.68 2.00 11.78
C LEU A 63 10.79 0.95 11.98
N PRO A 64 10.58 -0.10 12.76
CA PRO A 64 11.60 -1.11 13.04
C PRO A 64 12.20 -1.79 11.81
N HIS A 65 11.41 -1.94 10.74
CA HIS A 65 11.81 -2.66 9.52
C HIS A 65 11.70 -1.83 8.24
N ALA A 66 11.30 -0.55 8.36
CA ALA A 66 11.14 0.33 7.20
C ALA A 66 11.28 1.80 7.59
N THR A 67 11.85 2.60 6.70
CA THR A 67 11.88 4.05 6.80
C THR A 67 11.24 4.64 5.55
N TYR A 68 10.29 5.54 5.70
CA TYR A 68 9.59 6.19 4.60
C TYR A 68 10.13 7.59 4.37
N LEU A 69 10.41 7.89 3.11
CA LEU A 69 10.99 9.15 2.67
C LEU A 69 10.07 9.78 1.62
N GLU A 70 9.90 11.09 1.66
CA GLU A 70 9.15 11.85 0.67
C GLU A 70 10.07 12.81 -0.08
N PHE A 71 9.92 12.84 -1.39
CA PHE A 71 10.60 13.77 -2.29
C PHE A 71 9.57 14.73 -2.91
N GLY A 72 9.98 15.97 -3.15
CA GLY A 72 9.07 17.05 -3.54
C GLY A 72 8.44 16.87 -4.94
N ASP A 73 7.53 17.78 -5.28
CA ASP A 73 6.66 17.73 -6.48
C ASP A 73 7.39 17.71 -7.84
N ALA A 74 8.66 18.09 -7.86
CA ALA A 74 9.50 18.05 -9.07
C ALA A 74 10.00 16.63 -9.42
N VAL A 75 9.61 15.62 -8.64
CA VAL A 75 9.98 14.22 -8.83
C VAL A 75 8.79 13.45 -9.43
N PRO A 76 9.00 12.63 -10.48
CA PRO A 76 7.96 11.72 -10.97
C PRO A 76 7.52 10.75 -9.86
N GLU A 77 6.28 10.28 -9.95
CA GLU A 77 5.79 9.23 -9.05
C GLU A 77 6.64 7.94 -9.17
N PRO A 78 6.87 7.23 -8.08
CA PRO A 78 6.36 7.47 -6.72
C PRO A 78 7.22 8.50 -5.96
N ARG A 79 6.59 9.50 -5.33
CA ARG A 79 7.27 10.51 -4.50
C ARG A 79 7.66 9.98 -3.13
N VAL A 80 6.93 9.00 -2.64
CA VAL A 80 7.24 8.33 -1.38
C VAL A 80 7.97 7.04 -1.68
N ILE A 81 9.14 6.86 -1.10
CA ILE A 81 9.92 5.64 -1.20
C ILE A 81 10.17 5.04 0.18
N ALA A 82 10.36 3.74 0.23
CA ALA A 82 10.66 3.01 1.45
C ALA A 82 12.09 2.47 1.43
N ILE A 83 12.83 2.62 2.51
CA ILE A 83 13.99 1.78 2.82
C ILE A 83 13.46 0.62 3.65
N SER A 84 13.72 -0.61 3.25
CA SER A 84 13.19 -1.80 3.93
C SER A 84 14.29 -2.80 4.25
N SER A 85 14.17 -3.45 5.41
CA SER A 85 14.98 -4.63 5.73
C SER A 85 14.55 -5.83 4.88
N PRO A 86 15.38 -6.88 4.74
CA PRO A 86 15.04 -8.07 3.96
C PRO A 86 13.78 -8.80 4.47
N ASP A 87 13.47 -8.67 5.76
CA ASP A 87 12.33 -9.32 6.41
C ASP A 87 11.02 -8.53 6.28
N ALA A 88 11.11 -7.29 5.78
CA ALA A 88 9.92 -6.47 5.56
C ALA A 88 9.18 -6.87 4.27
N ILE A 89 7.92 -6.47 4.18
CA ILE A 89 7.13 -6.61 2.95
C ILE A 89 7.81 -5.81 1.84
N ARG A 90 8.01 -6.44 0.68
CA ARG A 90 8.52 -5.78 -0.52
C ARG A 90 7.47 -4.86 -1.11
N LEU A 91 7.61 -3.58 -0.85
CA LEU A 91 6.76 -2.57 -1.46
C LEU A 91 7.26 -2.22 -2.86
N PRO A 92 6.37 -1.93 -3.82
CA PRO A 92 6.76 -1.60 -5.20
C PRO A 92 7.66 -0.37 -5.31
N ASN A 93 7.68 0.50 -4.32
CA ASN A 93 8.52 1.69 -4.21
C ASN A 93 9.67 1.54 -3.21
N ALA A 94 10.12 0.31 -2.94
CA ALA A 94 11.12 0.05 -1.91
C ALA A 94 12.55 -0.07 -2.45
N ILE A 95 13.49 0.29 -1.57
CA ILE A 95 14.90 -0.07 -1.62
C ILE A 95 15.14 -1.04 -0.47
N ILE A 96 15.60 -2.24 -0.78
CA ILE A 96 15.90 -3.28 0.20
C ILE A 96 17.40 -3.23 0.50
N THR A 97 17.77 -3.10 1.75
CA THR A 97 19.15 -3.15 2.21
C THR A 97 19.29 -4.17 3.34
N GLY A 98 20.50 -4.38 3.84
CA GLY A 98 20.72 -5.23 5.02
C GLY A 98 19.92 -4.80 6.25
N PRO A 99 19.93 -5.58 7.34
CA PRO A 99 19.30 -5.15 8.58
C PRO A 99 19.86 -3.79 9.04
N PHE A 100 18.98 -2.87 9.45
CA PHE A 100 19.36 -1.55 9.90
C PHE A 100 18.49 -1.10 11.07
N GLN A 101 19.03 -0.17 11.84
CA GLN A 101 18.27 0.61 12.82
C GLN A 101 18.42 2.06 12.44
N ALA A 102 17.40 2.61 11.79
CA ALA A 102 17.43 4.01 11.40
C ALA A 102 17.20 4.92 12.61
N ARG A 103 18.03 5.96 12.73
CA ARG A 103 17.79 7.04 13.67
C ARG A 103 16.98 8.13 12.98
N ALA A 104 16.08 8.77 13.71
CA ALA A 104 15.30 9.86 13.14
C ALA A 104 16.24 11.00 12.70
N SER A 105 16.19 11.34 11.42
CA SER A 105 16.84 12.51 10.83
C SER A 105 15.81 13.27 10.02
N ALA A 106 15.93 14.58 9.95
CA ALA A 106 14.99 15.40 9.18
C ALA A 106 15.27 15.35 7.68
N GLU A 107 16.52 15.16 7.28
CA GLU A 107 16.97 15.30 5.90
C GLU A 107 17.39 13.98 5.27
N CYS A 108 17.07 13.85 3.99
CA CYS A 108 17.56 12.78 3.14
C CYS A 108 17.82 13.32 1.74
N TRP A 109 18.58 12.57 0.94
CA TRP A 109 18.70 12.83 -0.49
C TRP A 109 18.82 11.52 -1.27
N ALA A 110 18.35 11.54 -2.52
CA ALA A 110 18.43 10.43 -3.46
C ALA A 110 18.94 10.93 -4.82
N GLY A 111 19.68 10.10 -5.53
CA GLY A 111 20.23 10.38 -6.85
C GLY A 111 21.60 9.75 -7.06
N GLU A 112 22.10 9.75 -8.28
CA GLU A 112 23.43 9.22 -8.63
C GLU A 112 23.67 7.78 -8.15
N HIS A 113 22.62 6.93 -8.21
CA HIS A 113 22.60 5.55 -7.71
C HIS A 113 22.83 5.43 -6.20
N ARG A 114 22.47 6.46 -5.44
CA ARG A 114 22.68 6.54 -4.01
C ARG A 114 21.45 7.09 -3.30
N LEU A 115 21.24 6.64 -2.07
CA LEU A 115 20.28 7.18 -1.14
C LEU A 115 20.97 7.38 0.19
N VAL A 116 20.87 8.58 0.74
CA VAL A 116 21.34 8.89 2.10
C VAL A 116 20.16 9.38 2.90
N ALA A 117 19.91 8.72 4.02
CA ALA A 117 18.82 9.07 4.93
C ALA A 117 19.16 8.57 6.34
N CYS A 118 18.89 9.39 7.33
CA CYS A 118 19.23 9.07 8.71
C CYS A 118 20.76 8.89 8.85
N ASP A 119 21.17 7.74 9.33
CA ASP A 119 22.59 7.31 9.41
C ASP A 119 22.93 6.28 8.31
N LEU A 120 22.04 6.10 7.33
CA LEU A 120 22.20 5.14 6.25
C LEU A 120 22.74 5.83 4.99
N ASP A 121 23.78 5.23 4.41
CA ASP A 121 24.30 5.54 3.09
C ASP A 121 24.17 4.29 2.23
N ILE A 122 23.26 4.31 1.26
CA ILE A 122 22.90 3.14 0.46
C ILE A 122 23.30 3.34 -0.99
N ARG A 123 24.19 2.49 -1.49
CA ARG A 123 24.53 2.42 -2.90
C ARG A 123 23.68 1.38 -3.61
N ILE A 124 22.98 1.75 -4.68
CA ILE A 124 22.16 0.83 -5.46
C ILE A 124 23.06 -0.03 -6.35
N VAL A 125 23.07 -1.33 -6.06
CA VAL A 125 23.88 -2.32 -6.77
C VAL A 125 23.07 -3.22 -7.69
N ARG A 126 21.75 -3.33 -7.46
CA ARG A 126 20.85 -4.16 -8.26
C ARG A 126 19.43 -3.56 -8.29
N TRP A 127 18.71 -3.89 -9.36
CA TRP A 127 17.33 -3.52 -9.58
C TRP A 127 16.44 -4.75 -9.60
N TRP A 128 15.20 -4.59 -9.17
CA TRP A 128 14.17 -5.61 -9.30
C TRP A 128 12.89 -4.99 -9.88
N ASP A 129 12.16 -5.78 -10.66
CA ASP A 129 10.90 -5.36 -11.25
C ASP A 129 9.76 -5.62 -10.26
N PRO A 130 9.03 -4.59 -9.82
CA PRO A 130 7.87 -4.76 -8.95
C PRO A 130 6.62 -5.19 -9.72
N SER A 131 6.66 -5.17 -11.05
CA SER A 131 5.50 -5.53 -11.87
C SER A 131 5.16 -7.00 -11.69
N PRO A 132 3.88 -7.34 -11.49
CA PRO A 132 3.48 -8.73 -11.42
C PRO A 132 3.66 -9.39 -12.79
N VAL A 133 4.36 -10.53 -12.81
CA VAL A 133 4.55 -11.31 -14.03
C VAL A 133 3.32 -12.18 -14.26
N PHE A 134 2.44 -11.76 -15.16
CA PHE A 134 1.35 -12.59 -15.66
C PHE A 134 1.79 -13.31 -16.94
N GLY A 135 1.87 -14.63 -16.89
CA GLY A 135 1.95 -15.44 -18.12
C GLY A 135 0.62 -15.38 -18.89
N PRO A 136 0.50 -16.11 -20.02
CA PRO A 136 -0.76 -16.18 -20.76
C PRO A 136 -1.90 -16.58 -19.84
N LEU A 137 -2.87 -15.67 -19.65
CA LEU A 137 -4.04 -15.89 -18.83
C LEU A 137 -5.17 -16.42 -19.70
N SER A 138 -5.72 -17.57 -19.28
CA SER A 138 -6.99 -18.10 -19.80
C SER A 138 -8.02 -18.14 -18.67
N ARG A 139 -9.29 -18.17 -19.02
CA ARG A 139 -10.38 -18.31 -18.06
C ARG A 139 -10.17 -19.52 -17.14
N ALA A 140 -9.79 -20.66 -17.69
CA ALA A 140 -9.57 -21.89 -16.91
C ALA A 140 -8.42 -21.72 -15.88
N ARG A 141 -7.33 -21.03 -16.25
CA ARG A 141 -6.24 -20.76 -15.32
C ARG A 141 -6.67 -19.79 -14.22
N LEU A 142 -7.47 -18.78 -14.56
CA LEU A 142 -8.02 -17.83 -13.60
C LEU A 142 -8.93 -18.54 -12.60
N ASP A 143 -9.88 -19.36 -13.09
CA ASP A 143 -10.80 -20.14 -12.24
C ASP A 143 -10.03 -21.10 -11.31
N HIS A 144 -8.99 -21.76 -11.82
CA HIS A 144 -8.12 -22.62 -11.01
C HIS A 144 -7.40 -21.81 -9.90
N GLY A 145 -6.84 -20.65 -10.27
CA GLY A 145 -6.14 -19.76 -9.32
C GLY A 145 -7.08 -19.21 -8.24
N CYS A 146 -8.28 -18.78 -8.61
CA CYS A 146 -9.31 -18.33 -7.67
C CYS A 146 -9.72 -19.45 -6.70
N GLY A 147 -9.89 -20.68 -7.21
CA GLY A 147 -10.19 -21.84 -6.36
C GLY A 147 -9.05 -22.17 -5.38
N ALA A 148 -7.79 -22.06 -5.82
CA ALA A 148 -6.64 -22.26 -4.96
C ALA A 148 -6.57 -21.17 -3.86
N LEU A 149 -6.79 -19.91 -4.23
CA LEU A 149 -6.81 -18.78 -3.30
C LEU A 149 -7.94 -18.95 -2.26
N ALA A 150 -9.14 -19.33 -2.71
CA ALA A 150 -10.27 -19.54 -1.80
C ALA A 150 -9.96 -20.64 -0.76
N ARG A 151 -9.29 -21.72 -1.14
CA ARG A 151 -8.86 -22.77 -0.19
C ARG A 151 -7.83 -22.25 0.80
N LEU A 152 -6.87 -21.45 0.35
CA LEU A 152 -5.88 -20.83 1.25
C LEU A 152 -6.54 -19.86 2.24
N CYS A 153 -7.47 -19.03 1.78
CA CYS A 153 -8.22 -18.12 2.64
C CYS A 153 -9.08 -18.88 3.68
N ALA A 154 -9.72 -19.98 3.27
CA ALA A 154 -10.52 -20.81 4.19
C ALA A 154 -9.66 -21.54 5.24
N ALA A 155 -8.39 -21.84 4.92
CA ALA A 155 -7.46 -22.46 5.85
C ALA A 155 -6.73 -21.43 6.74
N ALA A 156 -6.86 -20.14 6.46
CA ALA A 156 -6.20 -19.10 7.24
C ALA A 156 -6.96 -18.87 8.57
N GLU A 157 -6.22 -18.82 9.68
CA GLU A 157 -6.79 -18.56 11.01
C GLU A 157 -7.18 -17.07 11.22
N ARG A 158 -6.88 -16.21 10.26
CA ARG A 158 -7.14 -14.77 10.34
C ARG A 158 -8.57 -14.46 9.93
N THR A 159 -9.30 -13.75 10.78
CA THR A 159 -10.60 -13.17 10.44
C THR A 159 -10.39 -11.93 9.56
N PRO A 160 -10.99 -11.85 8.36
CA PRO A 160 -10.96 -10.65 7.55
C PRO A 160 -11.54 -9.44 8.29
N GLY A 161 -10.97 -8.26 8.12
CA GLY A 161 -11.40 -7.04 8.80
C GLY A 161 -12.82 -6.57 8.46
N LEU A 162 -13.49 -7.20 7.49
CA LEU A 162 -14.88 -6.93 7.07
C LEU A 162 -15.72 -8.22 7.08
N ALA A 163 -15.37 -9.21 7.91
CA ALA A 163 -16.09 -10.49 7.97
C ALA A 163 -17.59 -10.32 8.33
N ASP A 164 -17.90 -9.33 9.15
CA ASP A 164 -19.27 -9.05 9.62
C ASP A 164 -19.99 -7.98 8.77
N HIS A 165 -19.43 -7.65 7.58
CA HIS A 165 -19.94 -6.59 6.71
C HIS A 165 -20.38 -7.18 5.37
N ASP A 166 -21.58 -6.80 4.91
CA ASP A 166 -22.15 -7.28 3.64
C ASP A 166 -21.59 -6.55 2.39
N GLY A 167 -20.90 -5.44 2.58
CA GLY A 167 -20.35 -4.62 1.48
C GLY A 167 -19.52 -5.39 0.46
N PRO A 168 -18.55 -6.23 0.86
CA PRO A 168 -17.79 -7.04 -0.12
C PRO A 168 -18.65 -8.02 -0.91
N ALA A 169 -19.65 -8.65 -0.28
CA ALA A 169 -20.57 -9.56 -0.93
C ALA A 169 -21.49 -8.82 -1.92
N ARG A 170 -21.99 -7.65 -1.54
CA ARG A 170 -22.80 -6.78 -2.39
C ARG A 170 -22.02 -6.32 -3.61
N LEU A 171 -20.77 -5.85 -3.42
CA LEU A 171 -19.89 -5.48 -4.54
C LEU A 171 -19.66 -6.65 -5.49
N ALA A 172 -19.40 -7.85 -4.96
CA ALA A 172 -19.22 -9.05 -5.76
C ALA A 172 -20.48 -9.42 -6.57
N ALA A 173 -21.68 -9.30 -5.98
CA ALA A 173 -22.94 -9.54 -6.65
C ALA A 173 -23.20 -8.55 -7.79
N CYS A 174 -22.97 -7.25 -7.56
CA CYS A 174 -23.07 -6.20 -8.58
C CYS A 174 -22.06 -6.43 -9.73
N CYS A 175 -20.82 -6.81 -9.43
CA CYS A 175 -19.84 -7.16 -10.46
C CYS A 175 -20.28 -8.38 -11.27
N ALA A 176 -20.86 -9.40 -10.65
CA ALA A 176 -21.33 -10.62 -11.33
C ALA A 176 -22.51 -10.36 -12.25
N SER A 177 -23.43 -9.47 -11.86
CA SER A 177 -24.61 -9.09 -12.65
C SER A 177 -24.33 -8.00 -13.70
N GLY A 178 -23.17 -7.32 -13.63
CA GLY A 178 -22.86 -6.17 -14.48
C GLY A 178 -23.61 -4.90 -14.08
N ASP A 179 -24.11 -4.84 -12.85
CA ASP A 179 -24.75 -3.65 -12.26
C ASP A 179 -23.68 -2.63 -11.82
N LEU A 180 -23.33 -1.72 -12.72
CA LEU A 180 -22.33 -0.69 -12.47
C LEU A 180 -22.80 0.30 -11.39
N ALA A 181 -24.06 0.70 -11.41
CA ALA A 181 -24.58 1.68 -10.45
C ALA A 181 -24.54 1.11 -9.02
N GLY A 182 -25.02 -0.10 -8.83
CA GLY A 182 -24.94 -0.81 -7.55
C GLY A 182 -23.49 -1.09 -7.11
N ALA A 183 -22.59 -1.33 -8.05
CA ALA A 183 -21.16 -1.51 -7.74
C ALA A 183 -20.53 -0.20 -7.20
N VAL A 184 -20.85 0.96 -7.80
CA VAL A 184 -20.37 2.27 -7.33
C VAL A 184 -20.90 2.54 -5.93
N GLU A 185 -22.20 2.36 -5.67
CA GLU A 185 -22.77 2.53 -4.34
C GLU A 185 -22.11 1.60 -3.28
N ALA A 186 -21.83 0.35 -3.65
CA ALA A 186 -21.15 -0.58 -2.77
C ALA A 186 -19.71 -0.14 -2.46
N VAL A 187 -18.99 0.41 -3.46
CA VAL A 187 -17.65 0.99 -3.29
C VAL A 187 -17.69 2.19 -2.33
N GLU A 188 -18.64 3.12 -2.52
CA GLU A 188 -18.78 4.29 -1.63
C GLU A 188 -18.99 3.89 -0.17
N GLN A 189 -19.72 2.80 0.09
CA GLN A 189 -19.93 2.26 1.42
C GLN A 189 -18.70 1.54 1.99
N LEU A 190 -17.79 1.05 1.14
CA LEU A 190 -16.58 0.35 1.55
C LEU A 190 -15.41 1.30 1.85
N VAL A 191 -15.34 2.44 1.16
CA VAL A 191 -14.24 3.40 1.33
C VAL A 191 -14.14 3.89 2.77
N GLY A 192 -12.95 3.77 3.36
CA GLY A 192 -12.68 4.16 4.74
C GLY A 192 -13.21 3.18 5.79
N LEU A 193 -13.81 2.05 5.41
CA LEU A 193 -14.42 1.09 6.32
C LEU A 193 -13.42 0.04 6.83
N GLY A 194 -13.54 -0.27 8.12
CA GLY A 194 -12.76 -1.34 8.77
C GLY A 194 -11.48 -0.88 9.44
N PRO A 195 -10.84 -1.79 10.19
CA PRO A 195 -9.65 -1.50 10.99
C PRO A 195 -8.40 -1.37 10.12
N GLY A 196 -7.37 -0.71 10.69
CA GLY A 196 -6.03 -0.62 10.13
C GLY A 196 -5.65 0.78 9.71
N LEU A 197 -4.35 0.98 9.45
CA LEU A 197 -3.81 2.22 8.92
C LEU A 197 -4.32 2.48 7.48
N VAL A 198 -4.43 1.40 6.70
CA VAL A 198 -5.18 1.36 5.45
C VAL A 198 -6.46 0.60 5.76
N PRO A 199 -7.63 1.25 5.66
CA PRO A 199 -8.91 0.60 5.94
C PRO A 199 -9.11 -0.66 5.10
N SER A 200 -9.71 -1.68 5.70
CA SER A 200 -9.93 -2.96 4.99
C SER A 200 -10.80 -2.80 3.74
N GLY A 201 -11.75 -1.86 3.77
CA GLY A 201 -12.59 -1.52 2.61
C GLY A 201 -11.79 -0.95 1.44
N ASP A 202 -10.84 -0.06 1.71
CA ASP A 202 -9.96 0.50 0.68
C ASP A 202 -9.11 -0.60 0.03
N SER A 203 -8.67 -1.57 0.82
CA SER A 203 -7.93 -2.73 0.33
C SER A 203 -8.78 -3.61 -0.59
N VAL A 204 -10.07 -3.82 -0.26
CA VAL A 204 -11.01 -4.57 -1.11
C VAL A 204 -11.23 -3.84 -2.43
N VAL A 205 -11.54 -2.55 -2.39
CA VAL A 205 -11.79 -1.74 -3.59
C VAL A 205 -10.56 -1.71 -4.50
N SER A 206 -9.38 -1.43 -3.93
CA SER A 206 -8.11 -1.42 -4.67
C SER A 206 -7.80 -2.78 -5.30
N GLY A 207 -8.08 -3.88 -4.57
CA GLY A 207 -7.91 -5.24 -5.08
C GLY A 207 -8.83 -5.55 -6.26
N VAL A 208 -10.08 -5.13 -6.22
CA VAL A 208 -11.05 -5.29 -7.32
C VAL A 208 -10.62 -4.50 -8.55
N LEU A 209 -10.27 -3.22 -8.40
CA LEU A 209 -9.81 -2.38 -9.51
C LEU A 209 -8.55 -2.95 -10.17
N LEU A 210 -7.58 -3.40 -9.35
CA LEU A 210 -6.35 -4.01 -9.84
C LEU A 210 -6.63 -5.32 -10.58
N ALA A 211 -7.53 -6.17 -10.06
CA ALA A 211 -7.94 -7.41 -10.71
C ALA A 211 -8.63 -7.14 -12.06
N LEU A 212 -9.55 -6.19 -12.13
CA LEU A 212 -10.19 -5.79 -13.37
C LEU A 212 -9.18 -5.29 -14.41
N ARG A 213 -8.24 -4.45 -14.00
CA ARG A 213 -7.20 -3.92 -14.89
C ARG A 213 -6.25 -4.99 -15.41
N LEU A 214 -5.77 -5.87 -14.53
CA LEU A 214 -4.72 -6.84 -14.88
C LEU A 214 -5.28 -8.15 -15.46
N LEU A 215 -6.45 -8.57 -15.03
CA LEU A 215 -7.05 -9.88 -15.36
C LEU A 215 -8.29 -9.75 -16.23
N GLY A 216 -8.76 -8.53 -16.49
CA GLY A 216 -10.00 -8.27 -17.23
C GLY A 216 -10.08 -8.95 -18.60
N GLY A 217 -8.94 -9.10 -19.30
CA GLY A 217 -8.87 -9.81 -20.58
C GLY A 217 -9.18 -11.31 -20.50
N ALA A 218 -9.03 -11.94 -19.33
CA ALA A 218 -9.35 -13.35 -19.09
C ALA A 218 -10.77 -13.55 -18.52
N ILE A 219 -11.46 -12.48 -18.15
CA ILE A 219 -12.83 -12.50 -17.62
C ILE A 219 -13.80 -12.37 -18.81
N SER A 220 -14.89 -13.12 -18.79
CA SER A 220 -15.97 -13.00 -19.79
C SER A 220 -16.49 -11.55 -19.82
N GLY A 221 -16.47 -10.90 -21.00
CA GLY A 221 -16.79 -9.49 -21.13
C GLY A 221 -15.61 -8.54 -20.84
N GLY A 222 -14.38 -9.07 -20.84
CA GLY A 222 -13.13 -8.37 -20.47
C GLY A 222 -12.93 -7.00 -21.13
N THR A 223 -13.47 -6.79 -22.34
CA THR A 223 -13.44 -5.47 -22.99
C THR A 223 -14.17 -4.41 -22.16
N ARG A 224 -15.31 -4.74 -21.55
CA ARG A 224 -16.05 -3.83 -20.66
C ARG A 224 -15.34 -3.60 -19.34
N ALA A 225 -14.74 -4.65 -18.75
CA ALA A 225 -14.01 -4.54 -17.50
C ALA A 225 -12.76 -3.64 -17.63
N VAL A 226 -12.06 -3.70 -18.77
CA VAL A 226 -10.90 -2.83 -19.05
C VAL A 226 -11.32 -1.36 -19.21
N TRP A 227 -12.50 -1.08 -19.79
CA TRP A 227 -13.01 0.29 -19.89
C TRP A 227 -13.36 0.93 -18.54
N LEU A 228 -13.75 0.13 -17.56
CA LEU A 228 -14.07 0.62 -16.20
C LEU A 228 -12.83 0.90 -15.34
N ALA A 229 -11.67 0.41 -15.76
CA ALA A 229 -10.41 0.53 -15.01
C ALA A 229 -9.45 1.61 -15.58
N ASN A 230 -9.82 2.26 -16.67
CA ASN A 230 -9.12 3.39 -17.27
C ASN A 230 -9.82 4.70 -16.94
#